data_a95a8b3f21611c144742c7e6aa15ade9
#
_entry.id   a95a8b3f21611c144742c7e6aa15ade9
#
_cell.length_a   1.000
_cell.length_b   1.000
_cell.length_c   1.000
_cell.angle_alpha   90.00
_cell.angle_beta   90.00
_cell.angle_gamma   90.00
#
_symmetry.space_group_name_H-M   'P 1'
#
loop_
_entity.id
_entity.type
_entity.pdbx_description
1 polymer ?
#
loop_
_entity_poly.entity_id
_entity_poly.type
_entity_poly.pdbx_seq_one_letter_code
_entity_poly.pdbx_strand_id
1 'polypeptide(L)'
;FAMGLAAVFVMKKVKLSKNSFDIIFMMAMIFAAYSAPILLGGNGYLSVYIAGIIIGNSNIGENKAQLVHFFDGITGLSQIMLFFLLGLLSNPSQLPGIILPALAIFAVMTFISRPVAVFAICSKGYTWADRLFIAWSGLRGASSIVFAIMATVSDVYTDSNLFNIVVCVCLISVAFQGTLLPKVATGLKLIDNESSVLKTFNDYQDETPQFNM
;
A
#
# COMPACT_ATOMS: atom_id res chain seq x y z
N PHE A 1 -15.08 -7.90 8.43
CA PHE A 1 -14.72 -8.92 9.41
C PHE A 1 -15.19 -10.32 8.99
N ALA A 2 -16.50 -10.53 8.75
CA ALA A 2 -17.07 -11.83 8.42
C ALA A 2 -16.37 -12.51 7.23
N MET A 3 -16.12 -11.78 6.16
CA MET A 3 -15.44 -12.29 4.95
C MET A 3 -13.99 -12.70 5.22
N GLY A 4 -13.25 -11.91 6.01
CA GLY A 4 -11.87 -12.27 6.39
C GLY A 4 -11.80 -13.53 7.26
N LEU A 5 -12.71 -13.65 8.22
CA LEU A 5 -12.82 -14.87 9.06
C LEU A 5 -13.25 -16.08 8.24
N ALA A 6 -14.21 -15.92 7.31
CA ALA A 6 -14.64 -16.98 6.41
C ALA A 6 -13.49 -17.47 5.52
N ALA A 7 -12.68 -16.55 4.97
CA ALA A 7 -11.51 -16.89 4.16
C ALA A 7 -10.51 -17.73 4.96
N VAL A 8 -10.17 -17.29 6.17
CA VAL A 8 -9.22 -18.00 7.05
C VAL A 8 -9.79 -19.36 7.46
N PHE A 9 -11.09 -19.44 7.78
CA PHE A 9 -11.74 -20.70 8.16
C PHE A 9 -11.70 -21.71 7.01
N VAL A 10 -12.06 -21.29 5.80
CA VAL A 10 -12.04 -22.17 4.62
C VAL A 10 -10.61 -22.61 4.30
N MET A 11 -9.62 -21.71 4.31
CA MET A 11 -8.23 -22.06 4.03
C MET A 11 -7.65 -23.04 5.06
N LYS A 12 -8.02 -22.90 6.34
CA LYS A 12 -7.59 -23.86 7.39
C LYS A 12 -8.27 -25.21 7.30
N LYS A 13 -9.56 -25.24 6.93
CA LYS A 13 -10.38 -26.47 6.92
C LYS A 13 -10.21 -27.27 5.64
N VAL A 14 -10.16 -26.57 4.53
CA VAL A 14 -9.94 -27.17 3.21
C VAL A 14 -8.46 -27.06 2.92
N LYS A 15 -7.70 -28.14 3.16
CA LYS A 15 -6.28 -28.19 2.76
C LYS A 15 -6.18 -28.12 1.23
N LEU A 16 -6.38 -26.93 0.68
CA LEU A 16 -6.36 -26.61 -0.75
C LEU A 16 -4.93 -26.76 -1.37
N SER A 17 -3.99 -27.17 -0.56
CA SER A 17 -2.55 -27.11 -0.62
C SER A 17 -1.84 -27.85 -1.75
N LYS A 18 -2.47 -28.27 -2.82
CA LYS A 18 -1.70 -29.05 -3.82
C LYS A 18 -1.57 -28.44 -5.21
N ASN A 19 -2.32 -27.39 -5.62
CA ASN A 19 -2.33 -26.98 -7.04
C ASN A 19 -2.61 -25.50 -7.30
N SER A 20 -1.96 -24.53 -6.62
CA SER A 20 -2.19 -23.09 -6.91
C SER A 20 -3.66 -22.62 -6.76
N PHE A 21 -4.52 -23.49 -6.26
CA PHE A 21 -5.94 -23.18 -6.05
C PHE A 21 -6.14 -22.13 -4.97
N ASP A 22 -5.18 -22.03 -4.05
CA ASP A 22 -5.16 -21.02 -2.97
C ASP A 22 -5.16 -19.60 -3.53
N ILE A 23 -4.45 -19.37 -4.64
CA ILE A 23 -4.37 -18.06 -5.30
C ILE A 23 -5.74 -17.69 -5.89
N ILE A 24 -6.36 -18.61 -6.62
CA ILE A 24 -7.68 -18.40 -7.24
C ILE A 24 -8.75 -18.18 -6.17
N PHE A 25 -8.73 -19.00 -5.12
CA PHE A 25 -9.63 -18.85 -3.98
C PHE A 25 -9.46 -17.51 -3.31
N MET A 26 -8.21 -17.07 -3.06
CA MET A 26 -7.94 -15.79 -2.44
C MET A 26 -8.41 -14.62 -3.31
N MET A 27 -8.21 -14.68 -4.63
CA MET A 27 -8.74 -13.70 -5.58
C MET A 27 -10.27 -13.62 -5.49
N ALA A 28 -10.95 -14.77 -5.50
CA ALA A 28 -12.41 -14.81 -5.36
C ALA A 28 -12.87 -14.19 -4.03
N MET A 29 -12.17 -14.48 -2.94
CA MET A 29 -12.48 -13.91 -1.63
C MET A 29 -12.26 -12.41 -1.56
N ILE A 30 -11.24 -11.87 -2.23
CA ILE A 30 -11.02 -10.41 -2.32
C ILE A 30 -12.17 -9.75 -3.07
N PHE A 31 -12.59 -10.29 -4.22
CA PHE A 31 -13.73 -9.77 -4.97
C PHE A 31 -15.04 -9.86 -4.16
N ALA A 32 -15.26 -10.96 -3.47
CA ALA A 32 -16.44 -11.12 -2.60
C ALA A 32 -16.39 -10.14 -1.41
N ALA A 33 -15.23 -9.96 -0.78
CA ALA A 33 -15.03 -8.99 0.30
C ALA A 33 -15.21 -7.55 -0.13
N TYR A 34 -14.96 -7.24 -1.41
CA TYR A 34 -15.22 -5.92 -1.99
C TYR A 34 -16.70 -5.73 -2.31
N SER A 35 -17.32 -6.70 -2.99
CA SER A 35 -18.67 -6.58 -3.55
C SER A 35 -19.76 -6.67 -2.48
N ALA A 36 -19.64 -7.61 -1.52
CA ALA A 36 -20.68 -7.84 -0.55
C ALA A 36 -21.05 -6.62 0.31
N PRO A 37 -20.10 -5.86 0.85
CA PRO A 37 -20.44 -4.64 1.59
C PRO A 37 -21.07 -3.56 0.72
N ILE A 38 -20.67 -3.43 -0.56
CA ILE A 38 -21.23 -2.43 -1.48
C ILE A 38 -22.72 -2.70 -1.70
N LEU A 39 -23.13 -3.96 -1.83
CA LEU A 39 -24.54 -4.35 -1.93
C LEU A 39 -25.36 -3.97 -0.70
N LEU A 40 -24.70 -3.83 0.47
CA LEU A 40 -25.32 -3.45 1.74
C LEU A 40 -25.16 -1.95 2.04
N GLY A 41 -24.71 -1.14 1.06
CA GLY A 41 -24.46 0.29 1.24
C GLY A 41 -23.19 0.63 2.03
N GLY A 42 -22.29 -0.32 2.22
CA GLY A 42 -21.02 -0.15 2.92
C GLY A 42 -19.84 0.14 2.00
N ASN A 43 -18.65 0.26 2.60
CA ASN A 43 -17.41 0.57 1.88
C ASN A 43 -16.63 -0.72 1.59
N GLY A 44 -16.51 -1.08 0.29
CA GLY A 44 -15.79 -2.26 -0.18
C GLY A 44 -14.28 -2.20 0.08
N TYR A 45 -13.65 -1.02 -0.05
CA TYR A 45 -12.21 -0.86 0.20
C TYR A 45 -11.84 -1.11 1.66
N LEU A 46 -12.63 -0.57 2.59
CA LEU A 46 -12.43 -0.81 4.02
C LEU A 46 -12.62 -2.29 4.36
N SER A 47 -13.57 -2.96 3.73
CA SER A 47 -13.82 -4.38 3.92
C SER A 47 -12.66 -5.25 3.49
N VAL A 48 -12.10 -5.00 2.29
CA VAL A 48 -10.93 -5.72 1.78
C VAL A 48 -9.71 -5.46 2.65
N TYR A 49 -9.51 -4.21 3.10
CA TYR A 49 -8.41 -3.85 4.00
C TYR A 49 -8.47 -4.63 5.31
N ILE A 50 -9.63 -4.68 5.96
CA ILE A 50 -9.83 -5.44 7.20
C ILE A 50 -9.65 -6.94 6.96
N ALA A 51 -10.19 -7.47 5.85
CA ALA A 51 -10.00 -8.86 5.49
C ALA A 51 -8.51 -9.19 5.29
N GLY A 52 -7.76 -8.31 4.63
CA GLY A 52 -6.32 -8.44 4.45
C GLY A 52 -5.54 -8.49 5.76
N ILE A 53 -5.88 -7.64 6.74
CA ILE A 53 -5.27 -7.68 8.08
C ILE A 53 -5.55 -9.02 8.77
N ILE A 54 -6.78 -9.51 8.72
CA ILE A 54 -7.16 -10.79 9.36
C ILE A 54 -6.40 -11.95 8.72
N ILE A 55 -6.37 -12.00 7.39
CA ILE A 55 -5.69 -13.04 6.64
C ILE A 55 -4.17 -12.97 6.87
N GLY A 56 -3.59 -11.78 6.78
CA GLY A 56 -2.16 -11.54 6.96
C GLY A 56 -1.64 -11.93 8.34
N ASN A 57 -2.45 -11.72 9.39
CA ASN A 57 -2.11 -12.13 10.77
C ASN A 57 -2.47 -13.59 11.10
N SER A 58 -3.15 -14.28 10.18
CA SER A 58 -3.53 -15.67 10.40
C SER A 58 -2.44 -16.62 9.91
N ASN A 59 -2.29 -17.74 10.62
CA ASN A 59 -1.44 -18.84 10.16
C ASN A 59 -2.25 -19.70 9.17
N ILE A 60 -2.01 -19.49 7.86
CA ILE A 60 -2.76 -20.10 6.76
C ILE A 60 -2.05 -21.36 6.20
N GLY A 61 -0.91 -21.75 6.81
CA GLY A 61 -0.13 -22.91 6.36
C GLY A 61 1.09 -22.55 5.50
N GLU A 62 1.68 -23.57 4.89
CA GLU A 62 2.97 -23.51 4.20
C GLU A 62 2.95 -22.62 2.93
N ASN A 63 1.78 -22.45 2.31
CA ASN A 63 1.66 -21.68 1.05
C ASN A 63 1.56 -20.15 1.25
N LYS A 64 1.68 -19.64 2.49
CA LYS A 64 1.56 -18.20 2.77
C LYS A 64 2.60 -17.38 2.00
N ALA A 65 3.82 -17.87 1.91
CA ALA A 65 4.89 -17.17 1.19
C ALA A 65 4.56 -17.04 -0.31
N GLN A 66 4.08 -18.12 -0.94
CA GLN A 66 3.69 -18.10 -2.35
C GLN A 66 2.53 -17.13 -2.62
N LEU A 67 1.53 -17.08 -1.73
CA LEU A 67 0.43 -16.11 -1.81
C LEU A 67 0.95 -14.67 -1.71
N VAL A 68 1.81 -14.38 -0.75
CA VAL A 68 2.40 -13.06 -0.56
C VAL A 68 3.14 -12.64 -1.84
N HIS A 69 4.03 -13.47 -2.38
CA HIS A 69 4.77 -13.15 -3.61
C HIS A 69 3.86 -12.88 -4.80
N PHE A 70 2.82 -13.70 -4.97
CA PHE A 70 1.87 -13.50 -6.05
C PHE A 70 1.15 -12.14 -5.93
N PHE A 71 0.65 -11.82 -4.73
CA PHE A 71 -0.06 -10.56 -4.49
C PHE A 71 0.88 -9.35 -4.54
N ASP A 72 2.14 -9.48 -4.14
CA ASP A 72 3.16 -8.43 -4.30
C ASP A 72 3.39 -8.12 -5.77
N GLY A 73 3.49 -9.15 -6.62
CA GLY A 73 3.59 -8.98 -8.06
C GLY A 73 2.39 -8.25 -8.68
N ILE A 74 1.17 -8.68 -8.33
CA ILE A 74 -0.07 -8.03 -8.79
C ILE A 74 -0.16 -6.59 -8.27
N THR A 75 0.21 -6.35 -7.01
CA THR A 75 0.21 -5.01 -6.42
C THR A 75 1.17 -4.09 -7.17
N GLY A 76 2.38 -4.56 -7.45
CA GLY A 76 3.37 -3.81 -8.22
C GLY A 76 2.85 -3.45 -9.62
N LEU A 77 2.29 -4.43 -10.33
CA LEU A 77 1.73 -4.23 -11.67
C LEU A 77 0.55 -3.25 -11.65
N SER A 78 -0.35 -3.41 -10.68
CA SER A 78 -1.49 -2.51 -10.49
C SER A 78 -1.06 -1.09 -10.16
N GLN A 79 -0.01 -0.93 -9.38
CA GLN A 79 0.55 0.37 -9.05
C GLN A 79 1.13 1.07 -10.28
N ILE A 80 1.89 0.36 -11.12
CA ILE A 80 2.41 0.89 -12.38
C ILE A 80 1.24 1.33 -13.28
N MET A 81 0.22 0.50 -13.40
CA MET A 81 -0.96 0.79 -14.22
C MET A 81 -1.74 2.01 -13.73
N LEU A 82 -1.90 2.16 -12.40
CA LEU A 82 -2.52 3.34 -11.79
C LEU A 82 -1.74 4.63 -12.04
N PHE A 83 -0.41 4.60 -11.90
CA PHE A 83 0.41 5.77 -12.20
C PHE A 83 0.43 6.11 -13.69
N PHE A 84 0.39 5.11 -14.56
CA PHE A 84 0.25 5.32 -16.00
C PHE A 84 -1.10 5.99 -16.35
N LEU A 85 -2.20 5.46 -15.82
CA LEU A 85 -3.53 6.07 -16.01
C LEU A 85 -3.60 7.48 -15.43
N LEU A 86 -2.97 7.72 -14.29
CA LEU A 86 -2.87 9.05 -13.70
C LEU A 86 -2.16 10.02 -14.65
N GLY A 87 -1.06 9.60 -15.28
CA GLY A 87 -0.37 10.41 -16.28
C GLY A 87 -1.24 10.74 -17.49
N LEU A 88 -2.05 9.78 -17.96
CA LEU A 88 -2.98 9.98 -19.08
C LEU A 88 -4.16 10.90 -18.74
N LEU A 89 -4.71 10.77 -17.52
CA LEU A 89 -5.87 11.55 -17.07
C LEU A 89 -5.48 12.95 -16.59
N SER A 90 -4.22 13.16 -16.24
CA SER A 90 -3.74 14.48 -15.81
C SER A 90 -3.69 15.46 -16.99
N ASN A 91 -4.05 16.72 -16.74
CA ASN A 91 -4.01 17.78 -17.74
C ASN A 91 -2.77 18.66 -17.49
N PRO A 92 -1.63 18.41 -18.18
CA PRO A 92 -0.36 19.08 -17.88
C PRO A 92 -0.43 20.61 -18.03
N SER A 93 -1.31 21.14 -18.89
CA SER A 93 -1.50 22.57 -19.11
C SER A 93 -2.11 23.29 -17.89
N GLN A 94 -2.83 22.59 -17.02
CA GLN A 94 -3.44 23.15 -15.82
C GLN A 94 -2.52 23.06 -14.59
N LEU A 95 -1.46 22.24 -14.64
CA LEU A 95 -0.54 22.03 -13.52
C LEU A 95 0.16 23.31 -13.04
N PRO A 96 0.63 24.24 -13.91
CA PRO A 96 1.30 25.46 -13.45
C PRO A 96 0.42 26.34 -12.54
N GLY A 97 -0.89 26.40 -12.78
CA GLY A 97 -1.83 27.15 -11.94
C GLY A 97 -2.12 26.50 -10.58
N ILE A 98 -1.90 25.20 -10.46
CA ILE A 98 -2.25 24.40 -9.29
C ILE A 98 -1.02 24.02 -8.45
N ILE A 99 0.18 24.19 -8.99
CA ILE A 99 1.43 23.76 -8.33
C ILE A 99 1.63 24.44 -6.98
N LEU A 100 1.26 25.72 -6.84
CA LEU A 100 1.42 26.47 -5.60
C LEU A 100 0.53 25.96 -4.49
N PRO A 101 -0.80 25.80 -4.67
CA PRO A 101 -1.66 25.19 -3.65
C PRO A 101 -1.30 23.71 -3.39
N ALA A 102 -0.90 22.94 -4.41
CA ALA A 102 -0.47 21.57 -4.22
C ALA A 102 0.80 21.47 -3.36
N LEU A 103 1.77 22.37 -3.58
CA LEU A 103 3.01 22.44 -2.80
C LEU A 103 2.74 22.89 -1.35
N ALA A 104 1.81 23.82 -1.14
CA ALA A 104 1.40 24.22 0.20
C ALA A 104 0.73 23.04 0.96
N ILE A 105 -0.19 22.33 0.32
CA ILE A 105 -0.84 21.14 0.90
C ILE A 105 0.23 20.06 1.19
N PHE A 106 1.12 19.78 0.26
CA PHE A 106 2.21 18.83 0.45
C PHE A 106 3.08 19.21 1.65
N ALA A 107 3.49 20.47 1.75
CA ALA A 107 4.33 20.96 2.84
C ALA A 107 3.64 20.82 4.20
N VAL A 108 2.39 21.28 4.33
CA VAL A 108 1.61 21.17 5.57
C VAL A 108 1.45 19.70 5.97
N MET A 109 1.11 18.85 5.02
CA MET A 109 0.89 17.42 5.32
C MET A 109 2.18 16.68 5.69
N THR A 110 3.30 17.03 5.06
CA THR A 110 4.58 16.33 5.29
C THR A 110 5.30 16.86 6.52
N PHE A 111 5.32 18.18 6.72
CA PHE A 111 6.13 18.80 7.80
C PHE A 111 5.35 19.09 9.08
N ILE A 112 4.02 19.16 9.01
CA ILE A 112 3.19 19.45 10.19
C ILE A 112 2.32 18.25 10.55
N SER A 113 1.43 17.84 9.67
CA SER A 113 0.41 16.83 9.98
C SER A 113 1.02 15.46 10.32
N ARG A 114 1.98 15.01 9.54
CA ARG A 114 2.64 13.71 9.74
C ARG A 114 3.49 13.66 11.02
N PRO A 115 4.42 14.58 11.27
CA PRO A 115 5.17 14.60 12.52
C PRO A 115 4.26 14.65 13.74
N VAL A 116 3.26 15.56 13.75
CA VAL A 116 2.31 15.66 14.86
C VAL A 116 1.61 14.32 15.12
N ALA A 117 1.10 13.66 14.09
CA ALA A 117 0.44 12.37 14.22
C ALA A 117 1.39 11.27 14.74
N VAL A 118 2.60 11.18 14.19
CA VAL A 118 3.59 10.17 14.59
C VAL A 118 4.06 10.39 16.02
N PHE A 119 4.36 11.63 16.41
CA PHE A 119 4.79 11.93 17.77
C PHE A 119 3.68 11.76 18.80
N ALA A 120 2.41 11.95 18.40
CA ALA A 120 1.28 11.70 19.29
C ALA A 120 1.02 10.21 19.52
N ILE A 121 1.20 9.37 18.48
CA ILE A 121 0.86 7.93 18.54
C ILE A 121 2.07 7.09 18.98
N CYS A 122 3.25 7.35 18.42
CA CYS A 122 4.47 6.57 18.68
C CYS A 122 5.22 7.08 19.92
N SER A 123 4.56 7.11 21.09
CA SER A 123 5.16 7.68 22.31
C SER A 123 6.05 6.71 23.08
N LYS A 124 5.87 5.39 22.99
CA LYS A 124 6.63 4.37 23.76
C LYS A 124 7.30 3.38 22.82
N GLY A 125 8.61 3.15 23.04
CA GLY A 125 9.36 2.08 22.36
C GLY A 125 10.07 2.45 21.07
N TYR A 126 9.87 3.68 20.54
CA TYR A 126 10.55 4.15 19.33
C TYR A 126 11.59 5.23 19.65
N THR A 127 12.75 5.15 19.01
CA THR A 127 13.78 6.20 19.11
C THR A 127 13.35 7.47 18.37
N TRP A 128 14.01 8.58 18.62
CA TRP A 128 13.77 9.82 17.88
C TRP A 128 13.99 9.66 16.37
N ALA A 129 15.02 8.87 16.00
CA ALA A 129 15.35 8.57 14.62
C ALA A 129 14.23 7.77 13.94
N ASP A 130 13.68 6.75 14.62
CA ASP A 130 12.56 5.95 14.11
C ASP A 130 11.34 6.81 13.84
N ARG A 131 10.97 7.68 14.80
CA ARG A 131 9.80 8.57 14.65
C ARG A 131 9.97 9.53 13.49
N LEU A 132 11.15 10.12 13.35
CA LEU A 132 11.44 11.04 12.27
C LEU A 132 11.40 10.33 10.91
N PHE A 133 11.93 9.12 10.84
CA PHE A 133 11.88 8.30 9.63
C PHE A 133 10.45 7.89 9.28
N ILE A 134 9.65 7.43 10.25
CA ILE A 134 8.23 7.09 10.04
C ILE A 134 7.44 8.32 9.57
N ALA A 135 7.68 9.49 10.16
CA ALA A 135 7.04 10.73 9.72
C ALA A 135 7.42 11.10 8.28
N TRP A 136 8.69 10.91 7.90
CA TRP A 136 9.17 11.18 6.56
C TRP A 136 8.70 10.14 5.53
N SER A 137 8.69 8.85 5.87
CA SER A 137 8.41 7.73 4.95
C SER A 137 6.96 7.68 4.46
N GLY A 138 6.12 8.60 4.90
CA GLY A 138 4.71 8.65 4.53
C GLY A 138 4.42 9.05 3.09
N LEU A 139 4.94 8.30 2.13
CA LEU A 139 4.70 8.50 0.71
C LEU A 139 3.20 8.44 0.37
N ARG A 140 2.79 9.31 -0.56
CA ARG A 140 1.44 9.28 -1.09
C ARG A 140 1.42 8.39 -2.33
N GLY A 141 0.71 7.29 -2.21
CA GLY A 141 0.66 6.25 -3.23
C GLY A 141 -0.65 6.20 -3.99
N ALA A 142 -0.84 5.08 -4.70
CA ALA A 142 -1.98 4.79 -5.56
C ALA A 142 -3.35 4.95 -4.88
N SER A 143 -3.47 4.68 -3.58
CA SER A 143 -4.73 4.83 -2.83
C SER A 143 -5.27 6.27 -2.86
N SER A 144 -4.40 7.28 -2.75
CA SER A 144 -4.81 8.69 -2.83
C SER A 144 -5.42 9.03 -4.19
N ILE A 145 -4.90 8.41 -5.26
CA ILE A 145 -5.37 8.59 -6.63
C ILE A 145 -6.74 7.95 -6.80
N VAL A 146 -6.91 6.71 -6.31
CA VAL A 146 -8.19 6.00 -6.38
C VAL A 146 -9.28 6.78 -5.66
N PHE A 147 -9.00 7.31 -4.45
CA PHE A 147 -9.97 8.13 -3.74
C PHE A 147 -10.26 9.46 -4.43
N ALA A 148 -9.27 10.07 -5.08
CA ALA A 148 -9.50 11.28 -5.89
C ALA A 148 -10.42 10.98 -7.08
N ILE A 149 -10.21 9.88 -7.81
CA ILE A 149 -11.09 9.45 -8.89
C ILE A 149 -12.51 9.19 -8.36
N MET A 150 -12.65 8.50 -7.25
CA MET A 150 -13.96 8.25 -6.64
C MET A 150 -14.67 9.55 -6.27
N ALA A 151 -13.96 10.53 -5.74
CA ALA A 151 -14.52 11.83 -5.41
C ALA A 151 -15.00 12.57 -6.66
N THR A 152 -14.28 12.49 -7.80
CA THR A 152 -14.68 13.14 -9.05
C THR A 152 -15.90 12.51 -9.72
N VAL A 153 -16.16 11.22 -9.46
CA VAL A 153 -17.31 10.48 -10.02
C VAL A 153 -18.55 10.62 -9.12
N SER A 154 -18.41 11.16 -7.91
CA SER A 154 -19.56 11.33 -7.00
C SER A 154 -20.42 12.52 -7.41
N ASP A 155 -21.76 12.38 -7.28
CA ASP A 155 -22.73 13.42 -7.63
C ASP A 155 -22.61 14.71 -6.79
N VAL A 156 -21.87 14.65 -5.69
CA VAL A 156 -21.63 15.77 -4.76
C VAL A 156 -20.43 16.63 -5.18
N TYR A 157 -19.69 16.18 -6.20
CA TYR A 157 -18.45 16.84 -6.62
C TYR A 157 -18.73 18.12 -7.40
N THR A 158 -18.20 19.24 -6.94
CA THR A 158 -18.45 20.58 -7.52
C THR A 158 -17.18 21.24 -8.07
N ASP A 159 -15.98 20.72 -7.79
CA ASP A 159 -14.73 21.40 -8.17
C ASP A 159 -13.84 20.54 -9.08
N SER A 160 -13.63 21.00 -10.31
CA SER A 160 -12.85 20.32 -11.36
C SER A 160 -11.34 20.21 -11.04
N ASN A 161 -10.83 20.91 -10.02
CA ASN A 161 -9.41 20.98 -9.73
C ASN A 161 -8.90 19.95 -8.69
N LEU A 162 -9.81 19.32 -7.93
CA LEU A 162 -9.42 18.40 -6.85
C LEU A 162 -8.52 17.25 -7.35
N PHE A 163 -8.92 16.64 -8.45
CA PHE A 163 -8.15 15.54 -9.04
C PHE A 163 -6.73 15.98 -9.40
N ASN A 164 -6.61 17.10 -10.11
CA ASN A 164 -5.31 17.63 -10.53
C ASN A 164 -4.43 18.04 -9.34
N ILE A 165 -5.02 18.59 -8.27
CA ILE A 165 -4.31 18.90 -7.03
C ILE A 165 -3.76 17.61 -6.38
N VAL A 166 -4.58 16.58 -6.25
CA VAL A 166 -4.15 15.29 -5.68
C VAL A 166 -3.05 14.65 -6.52
N VAL A 167 -3.18 14.68 -7.86
CA VAL A 167 -2.15 14.22 -8.79
C VAL A 167 -0.84 14.95 -8.54
N CYS A 168 -0.87 16.29 -8.49
CA CYS A 168 0.31 17.11 -8.24
C CYS A 168 0.97 16.78 -6.90
N VAL A 169 0.18 16.66 -5.82
CA VAL A 169 0.68 16.29 -4.49
C VAL A 169 1.30 14.91 -4.50
N CYS A 170 0.69 13.91 -5.19
CA CYS A 170 1.26 12.57 -5.30
C CYS A 170 2.58 12.56 -6.06
N LEU A 171 2.65 13.26 -7.20
CA LEU A 171 3.88 13.36 -7.99
C LEU A 171 5.02 14.03 -7.21
N ILE A 172 4.73 15.14 -6.53
CA ILE A 172 5.71 15.84 -5.69
C ILE A 172 6.16 14.92 -4.55
N SER A 173 5.24 14.22 -3.89
CA SER A 173 5.54 13.29 -2.80
C SER A 173 6.46 12.16 -3.27
N VAL A 174 6.12 11.48 -4.36
CA VAL A 174 6.92 10.37 -4.89
C VAL A 174 8.29 10.85 -5.37
N ALA A 175 8.33 11.97 -6.13
CA ALA A 175 9.58 12.50 -6.66
C ALA A 175 10.50 13.03 -5.55
N PHE A 176 9.99 13.79 -4.59
CA PHE A 176 10.79 14.42 -3.55
C PHE A 176 11.05 13.49 -2.37
N GLN A 177 10.00 12.99 -1.72
CA GLN A 177 10.15 12.12 -0.55
C GLN A 177 10.73 10.75 -0.92
N GLY A 178 10.28 10.15 -2.03
CA GLY A 178 10.76 8.85 -2.48
C GLY A 178 12.26 8.87 -2.79
N THR A 179 12.73 9.87 -3.51
CA THR A 179 14.16 10.01 -3.85
C THR A 179 15.04 10.30 -2.62
N LEU A 180 14.51 11.00 -1.63
CA LEU A 180 15.24 11.32 -0.40
C LEU A 180 15.17 10.23 0.67
N LEU A 181 14.27 9.27 0.54
CA LEU A 181 14.06 8.21 1.54
C LEU A 181 15.34 7.43 1.89
N PRO A 182 16.14 6.94 0.93
CA PRO A 182 17.39 6.23 1.25
C PRO A 182 18.40 7.14 1.97
N LYS A 183 18.49 8.40 1.57
CA LYS A 183 19.41 9.36 2.19
C LYS A 183 19.01 9.68 3.63
N VAL A 184 17.72 9.82 3.89
CA VAL A 184 17.20 10.04 5.24
C VAL A 184 17.44 8.80 6.12
N ALA A 185 17.21 7.60 5.60
CA ALA A 185 17.47 6.34 6.31
C ALA A 185 18.96 6.21 6.70
N THR A 186 19.86 6.50 5.76
CA THR A 186 21.32 6.48 6.01
C THR A 186 21.73 7.58 7.01
N GLY A 187 21.19 8.79 6.86
CA GLY A 187 21.49 9.92 7.76
C GLY A 187 21.06 9.68 9.20
N LEU A 188 19.94 8.96 9.39
CA LEU A 188 19.43 8.56 10.70
C LEU A 188 20.06 7.28 11.25
N LYS A 189 21.03 6.68 10.52
CA LYS A 189 21.71 5.42 10.91
C LYS A 189 20.73 4.27 11.18
N LEU A 190 19.65 4.20 10.42
CA LEU A 190 18.63 3.15 10.51
C LEU A 190 18.91 1.98 9.56
N ILE A 191 19.93 2.09 8.71
CA ILE A 191 20.35 1.01 7.81
C ILE A 191 21.43 0.21 8.55
N ASP A 192 21.10 -1.01 8.89
CA ASP A 192 22.06 -2.00 9.40
C ASP A 192 22.77 -2.61 8.18
N ASN A 193 24.05 -2.25 7.96
CA ASN A 193 24.84 -2.73 6.83
C ASN A 193 25.19 -4.24 6.95
N GLU A 194 24.95 -4.86 8.10
CA GLU A 194 25.21 -6.28 8.30
C GLU A 194 24.02 -7.16 7.88
N SER A 195 22.80 -6.64 7.90
CA SER A 195 21.66 -7.31 7.34
C SER A 195 21.50 -6.89 5.87
N SER A 196 22.01 -7.69 4.95
CA SER A 196 21.84 -7.42 3.53
C SER A 196 20.34 -7.34 3.19
N VAL A 197 19.85 -6.14 2.90
CA VAL A 197 18.46 -5.88 2.44
C VAL A 197 18.20 -6.58 1.09
N LEU A 198 19.23 -7.15 0.46
CA LEU A 198 19.18 -7.97 -0.75
C LEU A 198 18.95 -9.47 -0.45
N LYS A 199 18.63 -9.84 0.78
CA LYS A 199 18.26 -11.23 1.12
C LYS A 199 17.00 -11.74 0.41
N THR A 200 16.20 -10.88 -0.21
CA THR A 200 14.94 -11.29 -0.83
C THR A 200 15.11 -12.25 -2.00
N PHE A 201 16.24 -12.22 -2.71
CA PHE A 201 16.50 -13.16 -3.82
C PHE A 201 17.46 -14.31 -3.47
N ASN A 202 18.37 -14.12 -2.51
CA ASN A 202 19.35 -15.14 -2.14
C ASN A 202 18.87 -16.09 -1.04
N ASP A 203 17.99 -15.66 -0.13
CA ASP A 203 17.45 -16.52 0.93
C ASP A 203 16.57 -17.65 0.39
N TYR A 204 16.05 -17.53 -0.82
CA TYR A 204 15.28 -18.60 -1.47
C TYR A 204 16.13 -19.67 -2.16
N GLN A 205 17.44 -19.43 -2.37
CA GLN A 205 18.34 -20.43 -2.93
C GLN A 205 18.87 -21.40 -1.88
N ASP A 206 18.94 -20.98 -0.61
CA ASP A 206 19.46 -21.83 0.48
C ASP A 206 18.40 -22.79 1.07
N GLU A 207 17.11 -22.59 0.77
CA GLU A 207 16.02 -23.48 1.24
C GLU A 207 15.62 -24.57 0.22
N THR A 208 16.30 -24.67 -0.91
CA THR A 208 16.09 -25.84 -1.78
C THR A 208 16.71 -27.06 -1.11
N PRO A 209 15.92 -28.09 -0.72
CA PRO A 209 16.48 -29.32 -0.20
C PRO A 209 17.39 -29.94 -1.26
N GLN A 210 18.67 -30.08 -0.94
CA GLN A 210 19.61 -30.83 -1.77
C GLN A 210 19.09 -32.27 -1.80
N PHE A 211 18.46 -32.65 -2.89
CA PHE A 211 18.23 -34.06 -3.17
C PHE A 211 19.59 -34.72 -3.44
N ASN A 212 20.18 -35.31 -2.41
CA ASN A 212 21.27 -36.24 -2.59
C ASN A 212 20.71 -37.47 -3.29
N MET A 213 21.11 -37.67 -4.54
CA MET A 213 20.96 -38.92 -5.24
C MET A 213 21.95 -39.97 -4.70
#